data_8e0902180613daf8e75136a2209c4b83
#
_entry.id   8e0902180613daf8e75136a2209c4b83
#
_cell.length_a   1.000
_cell.length_b   1.000
_cell.length_c   1.000
_cell.angle_alpha   90.00
_cell.angle_beta   90.00
_cell.angle_gamma   90.00
#
_symmetry.space_group_name_H-M   'P 1'
#
loop_
_entity.id
_entity.type
_entity.pdbx_description
1 polymer ?
#
loop_
_entity_poly.entity_id
_entity_poly.type
_entity_poly.pdbx_seq_one_letter_code
_entity_poly.pdbx_strand_id
1 'polypeptide(L)'
;EQLYWEHVFMEILNGGWERRLKHAGIRLPQGWTEPAMYANCQPDDQVYEFENLEELRKFDPRYQTHSDNKAMELVSQVLKVKESEIHNIKCLKSGMTNKSFLFDVDGRSYICRIPGPGTELLISRKQEAAVYQAIAGLGITEQVIYFDPENGYKIAKYYDGARNGDP
;
A
#
# COMPACT_ATOMS: atom_id res chain seq x y z
N GLU A 1 11.61 6.79 -18.81
CA GLU A 1 10.78 7.75 -18.06
C GLU A 1 9.36 7.19 -18.01
N GLN A 2 8.87 6.83 -16.82
CA GLN A 2 7.48 6.46 -16.64
C GLN A 2 6.67 7.76 -16.61
N LEU A 3 5.97 8.05 -17.69
CA LEU A 3 4.98 9.11 -17.72
C LEU A 3 3.70 8.58 -17.06
N TYR A 4 3.35 9.14 -15.93
CA TYR A 4 2.02 8.95 -15.37
C TYR A 4 1.00 9.55 -16.35
N TRP A 5 -0.19 8.99 -16.37
CA TRP A 5 -1.23 9.36 -17.32
C TRP A 5 -1.64 10.85 -17.16
N GLU A 6 -1.50 11.44 -15.97
CA GLU A 6 -1.67 12.86 -15.71
C GLU A 6 -0.68 13.72 -16.52
N HIS A 7 0.55 13.25 -16.71
CA HIS A 7 1.52 13.96 -17.55
C HIS A 7 1.13 13.91 -19.02
N VAL A 8 0.59 12.78 -19.49
CA VAL A 8 0.06 12.65 -20.85
C VAL A 8 -1.10 13.62 -21.04
N PHE A 9 -1.93 13.76 -20.06
CA PHE A 9 -3.05 14.66 -19.98
C PHE A 9 -2.64 16.13 -20.10
N MET A 10 -1.69 16.55 -19.28
CA MET A 10 -1.15 17.91 -19.31
C MET A 10 -0.47 18.22 -20.64
N GLU A 11 0.19 17.24 -21.25
CA GLU A 11 0.77 17.39 -22.60
C GLU A 11 -0.31 17.57 -23.67
N ILE A 12 -1.43 16.86 -23.59
CA ILE A 12 -2.57 17.04 -24.50
C ILE A 12 -3.14 18.45 -24.34
N LEU A 13 -3.44 18.88 -23.12
CA LEU A 13 -3.99 20.20 -22.82
C LEU A 13 -3.07 21.35 -23.27
N ASN A 14 -1.76 21.15 -23.19
CA ASN A 14 -0.77 22.17 -23.57
C ASN A 14 -0.34 22.07 -25.05
N GLY A 15 -0.98 21.23 -25.87
CA GLY A 15 -0.64 21.05 -27.30
C GLY A 15 0.76 20.44 -27.54
N GLY A 16 1.38 19.87 -26.51
CA GLY A 16 2.73 19.28 -26.57
C GLY A 16 2.80 17.94 -27.33
N TRP A 17 1.68 17.23 -27.39
CA TRP A 17 1.58 15.92 -28.02
C TRP A 17 1.85 15.91 -29.51
N GLU A 18 1.45 16.95 -30.28
CA GLU A 18 1.73 17.07 -31.71
C GLU A 18 3.23 17.12 -31.99
N ARG A 19 3.97 17.86 -31.20
CA ARG A 19 5.43 17.94 -31.29
C ARG A 19 6.08 16.58 -31.06
N ARG A 20 5.60 15.81 -30.04
CA ARG A 20 6.13 14.49 -29.74
C ARG A 20 5.84 13.50 -30.87
N LEU A 21 4.62 13.47 -31.39
CA LEU A 21 4.26 12.58 -32.51
C LEU A 21 5.09 12.89 -33.75
N LYS A 22 5.25 14.18 -34.09
CA LYS A 22 6.09 14.63 -35.22
C LYS A 22 7.56 14.19 -35.00
N HIS A 23 8.07 14.31 -33.78
CA HIS A 23 9.44 13.93 -33.47
C HIS A 23 9.63 12.39 -33.51
N ALA A 24 8.59 11.63 -33.16
CA ALA A 24 8.56 10.18 -33.27
C ALA A 24 8.28 9.66 -34.69
N GLY A 25 8.07 10.54 -35.65
CA GLY A 25 7.74 10.15 -37.04
C GLY A 25 6.35 9.53 -37.23
N ILE A 26 5.47 9.70 -36.24
CA ILE A 26 4.11 9.13 -36.26
C ILE A 26 3.19 10.06 -36.97
N ARG A 27 2.54 9.58 -38.06
CA ARG A 27 1.50 10.32 -38.79
C ARG A 27 0.13 9.97 -38.25
N LEU A 28 -0.66 10.99 -37.97
CA LEU A 28 -2.05 10.80 -37.59
C LEU A 28 -2.91 10.31 -38.75
N PRO A 29 -3.89 9.42 -38.51
CA PRO A 29 -4.83 8.99 -39.56
C PRO A 29 -5.61 10.17 -40.12
N GLN A 30 -5.99 10.07 -41.40
CA GLN A 30 -6.86 11.04 -42.03
C GLN A 30 -8.22 11.07 -41.29
N GLY A 31 -8.67 12.28 -40.93
CA GLY A 31 -9.91 12.45 -40.15
C GLY A 31 -9.76 12.34 -38.63
N TRP A 32 -8.52 12.24 -38.16
CA TRP A 32 -8.28 12.31 -36.73
C TRP A 32 -8.62 13.68 -36.14
N THR A 33 -9.38 13.69 -35.07
CA THR A 33 -9.73 14.95 -34.38
C THR A 33 -9.01 14.98 -33.03
N GLU A 34 -8.62 16.16 -32.61
CA GLU A 34 -7.98 16.38 -31.33
C GLU A 34 -8.86 15.83 -30.19
N PRO A 35 -8.29 15.02 -29.27
CA PRO A 35 -9.06 14.53 -28.13
C PRO A 35 -9.49 15.71 -27.28
N ALA A 36 -10.78 15.90 -27.13
CA ALA A 36 -11.36 16.89 -26.24
C ALA A 36 -11.67 16.26 -24.89
N MET A 37 -11.30 16.97 -23.83
CA MET A 37 -11.61 16.57 -22.47
C MET A 37 -12.53 17.59 -21.84
N TYR A 38 -13.58 17.09 -21.25
CA TYR A 38 -14.56 17.89 -20.55
C TYR A 38 -14.47 17.62 -19.05
N ALA A 39 -14.34 18.68 -18.27
CA ALA A 39 -14.47 18.57 -16.83
C ALA A 39 -15.94 18.25 -16.49
N ASN A 40 -16.17 17.12 -15.85
CA ASN A 40 -17.46 16.81 -15.28
C ASN A 40 -17.43 17.25 -13.81
N CYS A 41 -17.83 18.50 -13.56
CA CYS A 41 -17.88 19.03 -12.21
C CYS A 41 -18.94 18.28 -11.38
N GLN A 42 -18.48 17.61 -10.34
CA GLN A 42 -19.36 16.97 -9.35
C GLN A 42 -19.68 17.97 -8.23
N PRO A 43 -20.87 17.90 -7.62
CA PRO A 43 -21.16 18.64 -6.39
C PRO A 43 -20.15 18.30 -5.29
N ASP A 44 -19.84 19.27 -4.42
CA ASP A 44 -18.83 19.14 -3.37
C ASP A 44 -19.07 18.01 -2.38
N ASP A 45 -20.31 17.52 -2.29
CA ASP A 45 -20.74 16.44 -1.41
C ASP A 45 -20.73 15.03 -2.06
N GLN A 46 -20.24 14.89 -3.28
CA GLN A 46 -20.23 13.62 -4.01
C GLN A 46 -18.85 12.97 -4.15
N VAL A 47 -17.80 13.68 -3.80
CA VAL A 47 -16.42 13.19 -3.85
C VAL A 47 -15.81 13.28 -2.46
N TYR A 48 -15.38 12.15 -1.93
CA TYR A 48 -14.77 12.06 -0.61
C TYR A 48 -13.38 11.44 -0.72
N GLU A 49 -12.40 12.08 -0.10
CA GLU A 49 -11.05 11.57 0.03
C GLU A 49 -10.85 11.05 1.46
N PHE A 50 -10.30 9.86 1.60
CA PHE A 50 -10.00 9.27 2.89
C PHE A 50 -8.50 9.04 3.02
N GLU A 51 -7.89 9.62 4.04
CA GLU A 51 -6.46 9.44 4.32
C GLU A 51 -6.18 8.08 4.98
N ASN A 52 -7.18 7.52 5.66
CA ASN A 52 -7.03 6.28 6.40
C ASN A 52 -8.36 5.51 6.50
N LEU A 53 -8.26 4.24 6.90
CA LEU A 53 -9.42 3.36 7.03
C LEU A 53 -10.41 3.83 8.11
N GLU A 54 -9.95 4.57 9.13
CA GLU A 54 -10.86 5.07 10.18
C GLU A 54 -11.82 6.13 9.67
N GLU A 55 -11.35 6.99 8.76
CA GLU A 55 -12.21 7.97 8.10
C GLU A 55 -13.27 7.30 7.25
N LEU A 56 -12.87 6.28 6.47
CA LEU A 56 -13.80 5.47 5.70
C LEU A 56 -14.83 4.76 6.61
N ARG A 57 -14.38 4.21 7.74
CA ARG A 57 -15.26 3.56 8.74
C ARG A 57 -16.26 4.51 9.38
N LYS A 58 -15.85 5.76 9.63
CA LYS A 58 -16.76 6.80 10.13
C LYS A 58 -17.80 7.21 9.08
N PHE A 59 -17.37 7.27 7.84
CA PHE A 59 -18.22 7.64 6.72
C PHE A 59 -19.21 6.53 6.34
N ASP A 60 -18.76 5.29 6.25
CA ASP A 60 -19.58 4.16 5.84
C ASP A 60 -19.53 3.04 6.90
N PRO A 61 -20.63 2.83 7.65
CA PRO A 61 -20.72 1.80 8.69
C PRO A 61 -20.46 0.36 8.19
N ARG A 62 -20.60 0.10 6.89
CA ARG A 62 -20.32 -1.23 6.31
C ARG A 62 -18.86 -1.63 6.49
N TYR A 63 -17.96 -0.67 6.55
CA TYR A 63 -16.52 -0.91 6.77
C TYR A 63 -16.13 -1.03 8.25
N GLN A 64 -17.08 -0.89 9.18
CA GLN A 64 -16.80 -1.07 10.61
C GLN A 64 -16.66 -2.53 11.02
N THR A 65 -17.33 -3.44 10.31
CA THR A 65 -17.44 -4.86 10.71
C THR A 65 -16.81 -5.84 9.74
N HIS A 66 -16.60 -5.44 8.49
CA HIS A 66 -16.04 -6.34 7.46
C HIS A 66 -15.12 -5.54 6.55
N SER A 67 -13.83 -5.75 6.65
CA SER A 67 -12.93 -5.45 5.56
C SER A 67 -12.70 -6.76 4.79
N ASP A 68 -12.94 -6.79 3.49
CA ASP A 68 -12.48 -7.88 2.60
C ASP A 68 -10.94 -7.90 2.51
N ASN A 69 -10.28 -7.38 3.52
CA ASN A 69 -8.84 -7.24 3.58
C ASN A 69 -8.24 -8.39 4.38
N LYS A 70 -7.71 -9.37 3.68
CA LYS A 70 -7.00 -10.53 4.26
C LYS A 70 -5.99 -10.15 5.35
N ALA A 71 -5.43 -8.95 5.28
CA ALA A 71 -4.49 -8.46 6.28
C ALA A 71 -5.19 -8.15 7.62
N MET A 72 -6.37 -7.54 7.58
CA MET A 72 -7.15 -7.26 8.79
C MET A 72 -7.68 -8.54 9.42
N GLU A 73 -8.14 -9.48 8.60
CA GLU A 73 -8.52 -10.81 9.08
C GLU A 73 -7.35 -11.50 9.79
N LEU A 74 -6.16 -11.47 9.19
CA LEU A 74 -4.95 -12.03 9.78
C LEU A 74 -4.62 -11.37 11.11
N VAL A 75 -4.63 -10.03 11.16
CA VAL A 75 -4.36 -9.27 12.40
C VAL A 75 -5.37 -9.65 13.49
N SER A 76 -6.66 -9.68 13.15
CA SER A 76 -7.73 -10.08 14.07
C SER A 76 -7.52 -11.49 14.62
N GLN A 77 -7.17 -12.45 13.76
CA GLN A 77 -6.92 -13.84 14.16
C GLN A 77 -5.68 -13.98 15.05
N VAL A 78 -4.58 -13.36 14.68
CA VAL A 78 -3.29 -13.47 15.39
C VAL A 78 -3.35 -12.79 16.75
N LEU A 79 -3.91 -11.59 16.83
CA LEU A 79 -4.00 -10.83 18.08
C LEU A 79 -5.25 -11.16 18.90
N LYS A 80 -6.18 -11.96 18.35
CA LYS A 80 -7.45 -12.36 18.96
C LYS A 80 -8.33 -11.15 19.34
N VAL A 81 -8.40 -10.18 18.44
CA VAL A 81 -9.19 -8.96 18.58
C VAL A 81 -10.19 -8.83 17.44
N LYS A 82 -11.23 -8.04 17.63
CA LYS A 82 -12.16 -7.70 16.56
C LYS A 82 -11.51 -6.65 15.64
N GLU A 83 -11.86 -6.64 14.37
CA GLU A 83 -11.37 -5.60 13.45
C GLU A 83 -11.68 -4.17 13.93
N SER A 84 -12.79 -3.97 14.63
CA SER A 84 -13.16 -2.69 15.23
C SER A 84 -12.25 -2.22 16.37
N GLU A 85 -11.40 -3.10 16.90
CA GLU A 85 -10.41 -2.81 17.95
C GLU A 85 -9.03 -2.49 17.37
N ILE A 86 -8.89 -2.55 16.02
CA ILE A 86 -7.68 -2.18 15.30
C ILE A 86 -7.80 -0.71 14.87
N HIS A 87 -6.91 0.15 15.37
CA HIS A 87 -6.99 1.60 15.20
C HIS A 87 -5.74 2.13 14.51
N ASN A 88 -5.78 3.42 14.12
CA ASN A 88 -4.64 4.17 13.58
C ASN A 88 -3.91 3.48 12.42
N ILE A 89 -4.66 2.80 11.55
CA ILE A 89 -4.09 2.04 10.44
C ILE A 89 -3.48 3.01 9.42
N LYS A 90 -2.15 2.94 9.25
CA LYS A 90 -1.40 3.78 8.31
C LYS A 90 -0.56 2.91 7.40
N CYS A 91 -0.72 3.07 6.09
CA CYS A 91 0.20 2.47 5.13
C CYS A 91 1.57 3.14 5.27
N LEU A 92 2.60 2.33 5.48
CA LEU A 92 3.97 2.79 5.36
C LEU A 92 4.35 2.81 3.88
N LYS A 93 5.31 3.66 3.50
CA LYS A 93 5.79 3.70 2.11
C LYS A 93 6.15 2.29 1.67
N SER A 94 5.56 1.81 0.60
CA SER A 94 5.82 0.48 0.08
C SER A 94 7.26 0.41 -0.43
N GLY A 95 8.04 -0.51 0.14
CA GLY A 95 9.26 -0.96 -0.49
C GLY A 95 8.94 -1.74 -1.77
N MET A 96 9.93 -1.97 -2.63
CA MET A 96 9.75 -2.71 -3.90
C MET A 96 9.18 -4.13 -3.70
N THR A 97 9.43 -4.74 -2.55
CA THR A 97 9.13 -6.15 -2.30
C THR A 97 8.02 -6.40 -1.28
N ASN A 98 7.66 -5.41 -0.48
CA ASN A 98 6.70 -5.59 0.61
C ASN A 98 5.78 -4.38 0.75
N LYS A 99 4.53 -4.64 1.09
CA LYS A 99 3.60 -3.66 1.62
C LYS A 99 3.58 -3.78 3.13
N SER A 100 3.71 -2.67 3.84
CA SER A 100 3.67 -2.65 5.29
C SER A 100 2.68 -1.60 5.78
N PHE A 101 2.02 -1.89 6.86
CA PHE A 101 1.16 -0.93 7.53
C PHE A 101 1.33 -1.01 9.05
N LEU A 102 1.25 0.17 9.65
CA LEU A 102 1.25 0.38 11.09
C LEU A 102 -0.19 0.36 11.58
N PHE A 103 -0.42 -0.17 12.78
CA PHE A 103 -1.73 -0.14 13.42
C PHE A 103 -1.58 -0.30 14.93
N ASP A 104 -2.62 0.11 15.66
CA ASP A 104 -2.67 0.04 17.12
C ASP A 104 -3.76 -0.92 17.59
N VAL A 105 -3.44 -1.69 18.62
CA VAL A 105 -4.37 -2.55 19.38
C VAL A 105 -4.04 -2.40 20.85
N ASP A 106 -5.03 -2.12 21.69
CA ASP A 106 -4.88 -1.98 23.14
C ASP A 106 -3.75 -1.01 23.56
N GLY A 107 -3.64 0.13 22.85
CA GLY A 107 -2.62 1.15 23.10
C GLY A 107 -1.19 0.72 22.78
N ARG A 108 -1.01 -0.34 22.02
CA ARG A 108 0.29 -0.83 21.54
C ARG A 108 0.32 -0.79 20.02
N SER A 109 1.46 -0.35 19.48
CA SER A 109 1.65 -0.25 18.04
C SER A 109 2.33 -1.49 17.46
N TYR A 110 1.84 -1.90 16.31
CA TYR A 110 2.31 -3.07 15.57
C TYR A 110 2.54 -2.72 14.10
N ILE A 111 3.38 -3.52 13.46
CA ILE A 111 3.59 -3.45 12.02
C ILE A 111 3.21 -4.79 11.39
N CYS A 112 2.39 -4.75 10.35
CA CYS A 112 2.11 -5.91 9.51
C CYS A 112 2.80 -5.73 8.16
N ARG A 113 3.51 -6.78 7.73
CA ARG A 113 4.14 -6.86 6.42
C ARG A 113 3.45 -7.92 5.57
N ILE A 114 3.08 -7.52 4.37
CA ILE A 114 2.54 -8.39 3.32
C ILE A 114 3.51 -8.36 2.16
N PRO A 115 4.07 -9.50 1.74
CA PRO A 115 4.92 -9.58 0.55
C PRO A 115 4.16 -9.17 -0.71
N GLY A 116 4.85 -8.46 -1.59
CA GLY A 116 4.34 -8.14 -2.91
C GLY A 116 4.35 -9.36 -3.84
N PRO A 117 3.51 -9.37 -4.89
CA PRO A 117 3.50 -10.45 -5.89
C PRO A 117 4.87 -10.63 -6.53
N GLY A 118 5.26 -11.89 -6.78
CA GLY A 118 6.53 -12.23 -7.43
C GLY A 118 7.76 -12.24 -6.50
N THR A 119 7.62 -11.84 -5.24
CA THR A 119 8.76 -11.84 -4.29
C THR A 119 9.16 -13.23 -3.83
N GLU A 120 8.30 -14.22 -3.99
CA GLU A 120 8.56 -15.63 -3.74
C GLU A 120 9.69 -16.21 -4.60
N LEU A 121 9.95 -15.61 -5.77
CA LEU A 121 11.06 -15.98 -6.66
C LEU A 121 12.41 -15.44 -6.16
N LEU A 122 12.39 -14.42 -5.33
CA LEU A 122 13.58 -13.70 -4.86
C LEU A 122 13.95 -14.06 -3.41
N ILE A 123 12.96 -14.37 -2.59
CA ILE A 123 13.13 -14.52 -1.13
C ILE A 123 12.51 -15.84 -0.66
N SER A 124 13.34 -16.72 -0.11
CA SER A 124 12.86 -17.93 0.56
C SER A 124 12.26 -17.61 1.91
N ARG A 125 10.93 -17.63 2.01
CA ARG A 125 10.21 -17.34 3.26
C ARG A 125 10.50 -18.35 4.37
N LYS A 126 10.78 -19.60 4.00
CA LYS A 126 11.19 -20.65 4.95
C LYS A 126 12.54 -20.36 5.57
N GLN A 127 13.51 -19.89 4.76
CA GLN A 127 14.81 -19.48 5.30
C GLN A 127 14.69 -18.22 6.17
N GLU A 128 13.90 -17.25 5.73
CA GLU A 128 13.62 -16.05 6.52
C GLU A 128 13.01 -16.41 7.88
N ALA A 129 12.02 -17.31 7.92
CA ALA A 129 11.44 -17.82 9.17
C ALA A 129 12.47 -18.49 10.07
N ALA A 130 13.32 -19.34 9.51
CA ALA A 130 14.38 -20.03 10.25
C ALA A 130 15.38 -19.04 10.87
N VAL A 131 15.73 -17.98 10.17
CA VAL A 131 16.59 -16.90 10.70
C VAL A 131 15.91 -16.22 11.88
N TYR A 132 14.65 -15.80 11.74
CA TYR A 132 13.92 -15.16 12.85
C TYR A 132 13.82 -16.08 14.08
N GLN A 133 13.61 -17.38 13.89
CA GLN A 133 13.62 -18.35 14.98
C GLN A 133 15.00 -18.46 15.65
N ALA A 134 16.07 -18.50 14.87
CA ALA A 134 17.43 -18.64 15.38
C ALA A 134 17.88 -17.43 16.20
N ILE A 135 17.43 -16.22 15.86
CA ILE A 135 17.80 -14.98 16.54
C ILE A 135 16.75 -14.50 17.55
N ALA A 136 15.67 -15.26 17.71
CA ALA A 136 14.63 -14.92 18.66
C ALA A 136 15.20 -14.85 20.10
N GLY A 137 14.87 -13.77 20.81
CA GLY A 137 15.32 -13.55 22.19
C GLY A 137 16.73 -12.98 22.34
N LEU A 138 17.49 -12.81 21.26
CA LEU A 138 18.83 -12.18 21.32
C LEU A 138 18.78 -10.65 21.42
N GLY A 139 17.61 -10.03 21.24
CA GLY A 139 17.45 -8.57 21.30
C GLY A 139 18.07 -7.80 20.13
N ILE A 140 18.43 -8.50 19.05
CA ILE A 140 19.07 -7.92 17.84
C ILE A 140 18.10 -7.71 16.68
N THR A 141 16.82 -8.09 16.88
CA THR A 141 15.76 -7.93 15.89
C THR A 141 14.49 -7.43 16.57
N GLU A 142 13.52 -7.04 15.75
CA GLU A 142 12.18 -6.72 16.19
C GLU A 142 11.51 -7.91 16.91
N GLN A 143 10.60 -7.64 17.81
CA GLN A 143 9.80 -8.67 18.43
C GLN A 143 8.73 -9.17 17.44
N VAL A 144 9.01 -10.27 16.77
CA VAL A 144 8.08 -10.94 15.87
C VAL A 144 7.01 -11.66 16.68
N ILE A 145 5.73 -11.37 16.39
CA ILE A 145 4.56 -11.99 17.04
C ILE A 145 4.04 -13.13 16.18
N TYR A 146 4.06 -12.93 14.88
CA TYR A 146 3.61 -13.89 13.88
C TYR A 146 4.46 -13.83 12.63
N PHE A 147 4.80 -14.98 12.09
CA PHE A 147 5.45 -15.13 10.81
C PHE A 147 4.93 -16.39 10.12
N ASP A 148 4.41 -16.24 8.91
CA ASP A 148 4.00 -17.38 8.09
C ASP A 148 5.11 -17.73 7.10
N PRO A 149 5.74 -18.91 7.21
CA PRO A 149 6.83 -19.34 6.33
C PRO A 149 6.36 -19.71 4.91
N GLU A 150 5.06 -19.87 4.68
CA GLU A 150 4.54 -20.20 3.35
C GLU A 150 4.30 -18.94 2.52
N ASN A 151 3.67 -17.92 3.09
CA ASN A 151 3.30 -16.69 2.38
C ASN A 151 4.15 -15.46 2.77
N GLY A 152 4.93 -15.54 3.86
CA GLY A 152 5.80 -14.47 4.34
C GLY A 152 5.07 -13.34 5.05
N TYR A 153 3.81 -13.52 5.43
CA TYR A 153 3.09 -12.54 6.24
C TYR A 153 3.72 -12.46 7.62
N LYS A 154 3.95 -11.24 8.10
CA LYS A 154 4.61 -11.02 9.38
C LYS A 154 3.91 -9.93 10.17
N ILE A 155 3.71 -10.17 11.45
CA ILE A 155 3.28 -9.17 12.43
C ILE A 155 4.36 -9.05 13.49
N ALA A 156 4.83 -7.85 13.74
CA ALA A 156 5.83 -7.54 14.74
C ALA A 156 5.41 -6.33 15.58
N LYS A 157 5.99 -6.19 16.76
CA LYS A 157 5.82 -5.00 17.58
C LYS A 157 6.53 -3.83 16.90
N TYR A 158 5.86 -2.70 16.85
CA TYR A 158 6.48 -1.46 16.39
C TYR A 158 7.21 -0.77 17.54
N TYR A 159 8.37 -0.22 17.21
CA TYR A 159 9.17 0.58 18.15
C TYR A 159 9.22 2.01 17.64
N ASP A 160 8.64 2.93 18.41
CA ASP A 160 8.71 4.35 18.11
C ASP A 160 10.16 4.85 18.21
N GLY A 161 10.53 5.75 17.32
CA GLY A 161 11.89 6.30 17.28
C GLY A 161 12.93 5.40 16.59
N ALA A 162 12.54 4.28 16.01
CA ALA A 162 13.44 3.49 15.14
C ALA A 162 13.85 4.33 13.92
N ARG A 163 15.15 4.39 13.64
CA ARG A 163 15.71 5.09 12.48
C ARG A 163 16.19 4.08 11.43
N ASN A 164 16.21 4.51 10.17
CA ASN A 164 16.91 3.75 9.14
C ASN A 164 18.41 3.71 9.46
N GLY A 165 19.03 2.56 9.23
CA GLY A 165 20.50 2.47 9.28
C GLY A 165 21.10 3.34 8.17
N ASP A 166 22.15 4.07 8.47
CA ASP A 166 23.01 4.67 7.46
C ASP A 166 23.90 3.57 6.91
N PRO A 167 24.01 3.42 5.57
CA PRO A 167 24.86 2.42 4.93
C PRO A 167 26.34 2.72 5.13
#